data_078c166f21013542457147ae1aede4f9
#
_entry.id   078c166f21013542457147ae1aede4f9
#
_cell.length_a   1.000
_cell.length_b   1.000
_cell.length_c   1.000
_cell.angle_alpha   90.00
_cell.angle_beta   90.00
_cell.angle_gamma   90.00
#
_symmetry.space_group_name_H-M   'P 1'
#
loop_
_entity.id
_entity.type
_entity.pdbx_description
1 polymer ?
#
loop_
_entity_poly.entity_id
_entity_poly.type
_entity_poly.pdbx_seq_one_letter_code
_entity_poly.pdbx_strand_id
1 'polypeptide(L)'
;GGAGVGAISAEQQDAGSAKGTPVTGSLLIGGLTPCNVIPDEILTDHPKRFRAMLVECANPAHSLADSARMRDALASLDLLVVIDVALSETARLAHYVLPVASQFEKAEATFFNFEFPDNYFHLRRPLMPALPGLFSEAELHCRLLEALGELPAEPIAALRAAWKEGRQA
;
A
#
# COMPACT_ATOMS: atom_id res chain seq x y z
N GLY A 1 -0.89 7.40 11.55
CA GLY A 1 -1.31 6.84 10.29
C GLY A 1 -1.13 5.34 10.32
N GLY A 2 -2.20 4.59 10.20
CA GLY A 2 -2.11 3.13 10.08
C GLY A 2 -1.75 2.77 8.64
N ALA A 3 -0.58 2.19 8.44
CA ALA A 3 -0.22 1.59 7.17
C ALA A 3 -1.09 0.33 6.99
N GLY A 4 -1.88 0.27 5.94
CA GLY A 4 -2.69 -0.89 5.60
C GLY A 4 -1.87 -1.86 4.76
N VAL A 5 -1.74 -3.10 5.21
CA VAL A 5 -1.31 -4.20 4.34
C VAL A 5 -2.54 -4.66 3.59
N GLY A 6 -2.66 -4.28 2.33
CA GLY A 6 -3.75 -4.71 1.45
C GLY A 6 -3.36 -5.95 0.65
N ALA A 7 -4.08 -7.04 0.81
CA ALA A 7 -4.03 -8.17 -0.11
C ALA A 7 -5.20 -8.07 -1.08
N ILE A 8 -4.92 -7.94 -2.37
CA ILE A 8 -5.94 -7.87 -3.41
C ILE A 8 -6.12 -9.28 -4.00
N SER A 9 -7.29 -9.88 -3.83
CA SER A 9 -7.70 -11.05 -4.59
C SER A 9 -8.74 -10.65 -5.63
N ALA A 10 -8.60 -11.15 -6.86
CA ALA A 10 -9.42 -10.78 -8.00
C ALA A 10 -10.90 -11.24 -7.96
N GLU A 11 -11.36 -11.87 -6.87
CA GLU A 11 -12.72 -12.44 -6.77
C GLU A 11 -13.61 -11.77 -5.71
N GLN A 12 -13.42 -10.49 -5.42
CA GLN A 12 -14.23 -9.80 -4.41
C GLN A 12 -15.45 -9.08 -4.97
N GLN A 13 -16.37 -9.82 -5.60
CA GLN A 13 -17.69 -9.28 -5.96
C GLN A 13 -18.81 -10.23 -5.57
N ASP A 14 -19.13 -10.33 -4.28
CA ASP A 14 -20.47 -10.73 -3.82
C ASP A 14 -20.69 -10.25 -2.37
N ALA A 15 -21.51 -9.24 -2.23
CA ALA A 15 -21.88 -8.68 -0.92
C ALA A 15 -22.96 -9.58 -0.30
N GLY A 16 -22.64 -10.34 0.75
CA GLY A 16 -23.67 -11.01 1.53
C GLY A 16 -23.29 -12.13 2.48
N SER A 17 -22.09 -12.73 2.38
CA SER A 17 -21.64 -13.72 3.36
C SER A 17 -20.36 -13.23 4.06
N ALA A 18 -20.20 -13.58 5.33
CA ALA A 18 -18.95 -13.36 6.03
C ALA A 18 -17.84 -14.11 5.28
N LYS A 19 -17.10 -13.40 4.42
CA LYS A 19 -16.07 -14.00 3.57
C LYS A 19 -14.84 -14.29 4.44
N GLY A 20 -14.35 -15.51 4.35
CA GLY A 20 -13.07 -15.90 4.92
C GLY A 20 -11.93 -15.68 3.94
N THR A 21 -10.70 -15.71 4.44
CA THR A 21 -9.49 -15.72 3.62
C THR A 21 -9.39 -17.02 2.81
N PRO A 22 -8.73 -17.01 1.64
CA PRO A 22 -8.83 -18.11 0.66
C PRO A 22 -8.21 -19.44 1.12
N VAL A 23 -7.30 -19.43 2.07
CA VAL A 23 -6.56 -20.63 2.54
C VAL A 23 -7.06 -21.05 3.90
N THR A 24 -6.99 -20.18 4.91
CA THR A 24 -7.33 -20.51 6.29
C THR A 24 -8.82 -20.35 6.60
N GLY A 25 -9.58 -19.66 5.76
CA GLY A 25 -10.97 -19.33 6.01
C GLY A 25 -11.16 -18.31 7.15
N SER A 26 -10.09 -17.64 7.58
CA SER A 26 -10.13 -16.62 8.63
C SER A 26 -11.05 -15.47 8.26
N LEU A 27 -11.88 -15.04 9.22
CA LEU A 27 -12.87 -13.99 9.00
C LEU A 27 -12.21 -12.67 8.57
N LEU A 28 -12.68 -12.09 7.46
CA LEU A 28 -12.29 -10.75 7.05
C LEU A 28 -12.95 -9.71 7.97
N ILE A 29 -12.17 -8.80 8.50
CA ILE A 29 -12.62 -7.74 9.41
C ILE A 29 -12.65 -6.42 8.63
N GLY A 30 -13.85 -5.88 8.37
CA GLY A 30 -13.98 -4.68 7.53
C GLY A 30 -13.40 -4.82 6.13
N GLY A 31 -13.41 -6.03 5.56
CA GLY A 31 -12.81 -6.35 4.25
C GLY A 31 -11.30 -6.61 4.29
N LEU A 32 -10.69 -6.59 5.47
CA LEU A 32 -9.24 -6.74 5.65
C LEU A 32 -8.90 -8.12 6.19
N THR A 33 -7.84 -8.72 5.64
CA THR A 33 -7.24 -9.94 6.18
C THR A 33 -6.52 -9.63 7.49
N PRO A 34 -6.78 -10.37 8.58
CA PRO A 34 -6.02 -10.20 9.82
C PRO A 34 -4.53 -10.44 9.59
N CYS A 35 -3.68 -9.53 10.06
CA CYS A 35 -2.24 -9.56 9.77
C CYS A 35 -1.55 -10.84 10.27
N ASN A 36 -2.03 -11.43 11.37
CA ASN A 36 -1.45 -12.63 11.97
C ASN A 36 -1.68 -13.91 11.14
N VAL A 37 -2.63 -13.92 10.21
CA VAL A 37 -2.88 -15.09 9.33
C VAL A 37 -2.20 -14.97 7.97
N ILE A 38 -1.61 -13.82 7.63
CA ILE A 38 -0.93 -13.61 6.36
C ILE A 38 0.16 -14.66 6.08
N PRO A 39 1.03 -15.04 7.06
CA PRO A 39 2.00 -16.10 6.81
C PRO A 39 1.36 -17.44 6.44
N ASP A 40 0.22 -17.79 7.03
CA ASP A 40 -0.51 -19.02 6.70
C ASP A 40 -1.13 -18.97 5.31
N GLU A 41 -1.64 -17.81 4.89
CA GLU A 41 -2.17 -17.58 3.55
C GLU A 41 -1.10 -17.68 2.46
N ILE A 42 0.17 -17.47 2.81
CA ILE A 42 1.31 -17.54 1.88
C ILE A 42 1.96 -18.92 1.91
N LEU A 43 2.28 -19.44 3.09
CA LEU A 43 3.12 -20.64 3.26
C LEU A 43 2.38 -21.96 3.09
N THR A 44 1.05 -21.97 3.28
CA THR A 44 0.28 -23.21 3.14
C THR A 44 0.27 -23.65 1.68
N ASP A 45 0.56 -24.91 1.42
CA ASP A 45 0.48 -25.50 0.08
C ASP A 45 -0.99 -25.61 -0.36
N HIS A 46 -1.49 -24.55 -0.99
CA HIS A 46 -2.87 -24.43 -1.43
C HIS A 46 -2.94 -23.68 -2.77
N PRO A 47 -3.79 -24.10 -3.72
CA PRO A 47 -3.87 -23.45 -5.04
C PRO A 47 -4.27 -21.96 -5.01
N LYS A 48 -4.96 -21.54 -3.96
CA LYS A 48 -5.41 -20.13 -3.75
C LYS A 48 -4.51 -19.37 -2.78
N ARG A 49 -3.32 -19.87 -2.43
CA ARG A 49 -2.40 -19.15 -1.55
C ARG A 49 -1.99 -17.81 -2.15
N PHE A 50 -1.67 -16.87 -1.32
CA PHE A 50 -1.11 -15.59 -1.80
C PHE A 50 0.28 -15.83 -2.41
N ARG A 51 0.47 -15.37 -3.63
CA ARG A 51 1.71 -15.54 -4.40
C ARG A 51 2.41 -14.22 -4.67
N ALA A 52 1.66 -13.11 -4.58
CA ALA A 52 2.18 -11.77 -4.77
C ALA A 52 1.70 -10.84 -3.66
N MET A 53 2.52 -9.88 -3.27
CA MET A 53 2.19 -8.89 -2.26
C MET A 53 2.80 -7.54 -2.61
N LEU A 54 2.01 -6.49 -2.46
CA LEU A 54 2.47 -5.11 -2.48
C LEU A 54 2.38 -4.57 -1.06
N VAL A 55 3.49 -4.10 -0.53
CA VAL A 55 3.59 -3.52 0.81
C VAL A 55 3.90 -2.04 0.66
N GLU A 56 3.07 -1.19 1.27
CA GLU A 56 3.23 0.25 1.22
C GLU A 56 3.36 0.84 2.61
N CYS A 57 4.45 1.59 2.84
CA CYS A 57 4.74 2.31 4.08
C CYS A 57 4.58 1.45 5.35
N ALA A 58 4.97 0.17 5.26
CA ALA A 58 4.86 -0.79 6.35
C ALA A 58 6.07 -1.72 6.40
N ASN A 59 6.39 -2.21 7.61
CA ASN A 59 7.49 -3.13 7.81
C ASN A 59 7.01 -4.43 8.50
N PRO A 60 6.19 -5.25 7.82
CA PRO A 60 5.63 -6.48 8.40
C PRO A 60 6.69 -7.48 8.87
N ALA A 61 7.86 -7.53 8.23
CA ALA A 61 8.98 -8.38 8.67
C ALA A 61 9.52 -8.05 10.06
N HIS A 62 9.18 -6.86 10.58
CA HIS A 62 9.61 -6.39 11.91
C HIS A 62 8.43 -6.17 12.86
N SER A 63 7.35 -5.55 12.39
CA SER A 63 6.29 -5.01 13.23
C SER A 63 5.15 -5.97 13.54
N LEU A 64 5.06 -7.12 12.84
CA LEU A 64 4.00 -8.09 13.07
C LEU A 64 4.46 -9.26 13.96
N ALA A 65 3.48 -9.92 14.56
CA ALA A 65 3.72 -11.11 15.39
C ALA A 65 4.42 -12.21 14.56
N ASP A 66 5.28 -12.99 15.24
CA ASP A 66 6.10 -14.03 14.63
C ASP A 66 6.89 -13.51 13.41
N SER A 67 7.77 -12.56 13.68
CA SER A 67 8.58 -11.91 12.63
C SER A 67 9.46 -12.92 11.85
N ALA A 68 9.86 -14.04 12.45
CA ALA A 68 10.59 -15.08 11.74
C ALA A 68 9.73 -15.73 10.66
N ARG A 69 8.54 -16.19 11.04
CA ARG A 69 7.57 -16.78 10.11
C ARG A 69 7.11 -15.79 9.04
N MET A 70 6.92 -14.53 9.40
CA MET A 70 6.58 -13.49 8.44
C MET A 70 7.69 -13.28 7.41
N ARG A 71 8.96 -13.26 7.82
CA ARG A 71 10.10 -13.17 6.88
C ARG A 71 10.15 -14.36 5.93
N ASP A 72 9.95 -15.57 6.45
CA ASP A 72 9.91 -16.79 5.61
C ASP A 72 8.76 -16.72 4.59
N ALA A 73 7.59 -16.25 5.02
CA ALA A 73 6.44 -16.05 4.14
C ALA A 73 6.73 -15.03 3.04
N LEU A 74 7.23 -13.85 3.40
CA LEU A 74 7.57 -12.80 2.43
C LEU A 74 8.64 -13.26 1.42
N ALA A 75 9.65 -13.99 1.88
CA ALA A 75 10.69 -14.52 1.03
C ALA A 75 10.21 -15.64 0.08
N SER A 76 9.09 -16.30 0.40
CA SER A 76 8.51 -17.36 -0.42
C SER A 76 7.53 -16.88 -1.49
N LEU A 77 7.22 -15.57 -1.52
CA LEU A 77 6.34 -14.98 -2.53
C LEU A 77 6.99 -15.01 -3.92
N ASP A 78 6.19 -15.24 -4.94
CA ASP A 78 6.64 -15.13 -6.33
C ASP A 78 6.93 -13.67 -6.72
N LEU A 79 6.21 -12.72 -6.11
CA LEU A 79 6.40 -11.29 -6.29
C LEU A 79 6.15 -10.53 -4.98
N LEU A 80 7.16 -9.85 -4.50
CA LEU A 80 7.06 -8.88 -3.42
C LEU A 80 7.52 -7.52 -3.92
N VAL A 81 6.64 -6.54 -3.90
CA VAL A 81 6.92 -5.13 -4.23
C VAL A 81 6.76 -4.32 -2.96
N VAL A 82 7.74 -3.49 -2.63
CA VAL A 82 7.69 -2.62 -1.45
C VAL A 82 7.79 -1.16 -1.89
N ILE A 83 6.85 -0.35 -1.46
CA ILE A 83 6.79 1.10 -1.62
C ILE A 83 7.11 1.69 -0.25
N ASP A 84 8.27 2.32 -0.09
CA ASP A 84 8.69 2.82 1.21
C ASP A 84 9.67 3.99 1.06
N VAL A 85 9.78 4.80 2.09
CA VAL A 85 10.78 5.88 2.23
C VAL A 85 12.14 5.36 2.71
N ALA A 86 12.19 4.13 3.22
CA ALA A 86 13.36 3.52 3.81
C ALA A 86 13.58 2.09 3.31
N LEU A 87 14.83 1.67 3.26
CA LEU A 87 15.19 0.28 3.00
C LEU A 87 15.02 -0.55 4.29
N SER A 88 13.74 -0.78 4.66
CA SER A 88 13.33 -1.54 5.83
C SER A 88 13.68 -3.03 5.72
N GLU A 89 13.48 -3.81 6.79
CA GLU A 89 13.67 -5.27 6.76
C GLU A 89 12.78 -5.94 5.71
N THR A 90 11.55 -5.45 5.55
CA THR A 90 10.65 -5.93 4.50
C THR A 90 11.16 -5.55 3.11
N ALA A 91 11.61 -4.32 2.93
CA ALA A 91 12.16 -3.85 1.67
C ALA A 91 13.39 -4.65 1.22
N ARG A 92 14.21 -5.14 2.17
CA ARG A 92 15.37 -6.00 1.87
C ARG A 92 15.01 -7.38 1.35
N LEU A 93 13.78 -7.84 1.57
CA LEU A 93 13.26 -9.11 1.06
C LEU A 93 12.55 -8.94 -0.29
N ALA A 94 12.29 -7.70 -0.72
CA ALA A 94 11.48 -7.41 -1.89
C ALA A 94 12.22 -7.73 -3.20
N HIS A 95 11.45 -8.15 -4.20
CA HIS A 95 11.91 -8.26 -5.58
C HIS A 95 12.10 -6.88 -6.21
N TYR A 96 11.21 -5.92 -5.84
CA TYR A 96 11.28 -4.54 -6.27
C TYR A 96 11.01 -3.61 -5.10
N VAL A 97 11.85 -2.59 -4.96
CA VAL A 97 11.63 -1.48 -4.02
C VAL A 97 11.40 -0.22 -4.83
N LEU A 98 10.26 0.42 -4.59
CA LEU A 98 9.87 1.67 -5.24
C LEU A 98 10.00 2.78 -4.20
N PRO A 99 11.05 3.61 -4.27
CA PRO A 99 11.25 4.67 -3.30
C PRO A 99 10.25 5.80 -3.50
N VAL A 100 9.70 6.30 -2.41
CA VAL A 100 8.74 7.41 -2.41
C VAL A 100 9.25 8.60 -1.60
N ALA A 101 8.69 9.76 -1.89
CA ALA A 101 8.99 10.98 -1.18
C ALA A 101 8.56 10.89 0.29
N SER A 102 9.38 11.42 1.17
CA SER A 102 9.06 11.50 2.60
C SER A 102 7.90 12.48 2.85
N GLN A 103 7.33 12.40 4.04
CA GLN A 103 6.28 13.32 4.47
C GLN A 103 6.68 14.81 4.41
N PHE A 104 7.97 15.13 4.40
CA PHE A 104 8.46 16.51 4.31
C PHE A 104 8.61 17.00 2.87
N GLU A 105 8.63 16.07 1.92
CA GLU A 105 8.88 16.32 0.50
C GLU A 105 7.60 16.30 -0.35
N LYS A 106 6.46 15.96 0.23
CA LYS A 106 5.16 15.86 -0.46
C LYS A 106 4.06 16.62 0.26
N ALA A 107 3.00 16.99 -0.46
CA ALA A 107 1.77 17.46 0.15
C ALA A 107 1.02 16.30 0.79
N GLU A 108 0.45 16.51 1.95
CA GLU A 108 -0.38 15.53 2.64
C GLU A 108 -1.63 16.21 3.20
N ALA A 109 -2.69 15.42 3.28
CA ALA A 109 -3.95 15.85 3.89
C ALA A 109 -4.37 14.86 4.98
N THR A 110 -4.96 15.37 6.04
CA THR A 110 -5.59 14.56 7.08
C THR A 110 -7.06 14.41 6.78
N PHE A 111 -7.51 13.16 6.51
CA PHE A 111 -8.91 12.88 6.19
C PHE A 111 -9.71 12.31 7.36
N PHE A 112 -9.06 11.77 8.37
CA PHE A 112 -9.69 10.99 9.43
C PHE A 112 -9.36 11.50 10.83
N ASN A 113 -9.37 12.81 11.00
CA ASN A 113 -9.37 13.39 12.33
C ASN A 113 -10.79 13.39 12.85
N PHE A 114 -11.21 12.27 13.40
CA PHE A 114 -12.47 12.19 14.13
C PHE A 114 -12.30 12.82 15.52
N GLU A 115 -12.04 14.11 15.54
CA GLU A 115 -12.03 14.89 16.77
C GLU A 115 -13.44 15.42 17.01
N PHE A 116 -14.00 15.04 18.12
CA PHE A 116 -15.33 15.48 18.52
C PHE A 116 -15.20 16.73 19.44
N PRO A 117 -16.00 17.79 19.26
CA PRO A 117 -17.14 17.91 18.34
C PRO A 117 -16.78 18.40 16.93
N ASP A 118 -15.55 18.86 16.70
CA ASP A 118 -15.17 19.48 15.44
C ASP A 118 -14.17 18.61 14.67
N ASN A 119 -14.39 18.43 13.37
CA ASN A 119 -13.48 17.76 12.47
C ASN A 119 -12.61 18.76 11.72
N TYR A 120 -11.34 18.46 11.57
CA TYR A 120 -10.39 19.29 10.86
C TYR A 120 -9.96 18.64 9.56
N PHE A 121 -9.96 19.40 8.47
CA PHE A 121 -9.21 19.07 7.27
C PHE A 121 -7.94 19.90 7.26
N HIS A 122 -6.80 19.24 7.32
CA HIS A 122 -5.51 19.91 7.28
C HIS A 122 -4.75 19.48 6.03
N LEU A 123 -4.48 20.43 5.15
CA LEU A 123 -3.60 20.27 4.00
C LEU A 123 -2.22 20.82 4.35
N ARG A 124 -1.23 19.94 4.40
CA ARG A 124 0.17 20.30 4.62
C ARG A 124 0.90 20.40 3.29
N ARG A 125 1.57 21.52 3.06
CA ARG A 125 2.46 21.71 1.92
C ARG A 125 3.82 21.05 2.16
N PRO A 126 4.57 20.67 1.10
CA PRO A 126 5.95 20.23 1.24
C PRO A 126 6.79 21.29 1.95
N LEU A 127 7.69 20.87 2.81
CA LEU A 127 8.67 21.74 3.47
C LEU A 127 9.96 21.86 2.66
N MET A 128 10.23 20.87 1.80
CA MET A 128 11.41 20.83 0.93
C MET A 128 11.04 20.13 -0.38
N PRO A 129 11.79 20.37 -1.46
CA PRO A 129 11.60 19.65 -2.72
C PRO A 129 11.98 18.18 -2.54
N ALA A 130 11.25 17.31 -3.20
CA ALA A 130 11.60 15.88 -3.27
C ALA A 130 12.93 15.70 -4.02
N LEU A 131 13.69 14.68 -3.62
CA LEU A 131 14.89 14.29 -4.34
C LEU A 131 14.53 13.83 -5.77
N PRO A 132 15.41 14.04 -6.77
CA PRO A 132 15.16 13.60 -8.13
C PRO A 132 14.85 12.10 -8.20
N GLY A 133 13.79 11.74 -8.89
CA GLY A 133 13.37 10.35 -9.07
C GLY A 133 12.43 9.80 -7.98
N LEU A 134 12.18 10.56 -6.91
CA LEU A 134 11.15 10.20 -5.93
C LEU A 134 9.79 10.74 -6.37
N PHE A 135 8.77 9.95 -6.11
CA PHE A 135 7.37 10.30 -6.34
C PHE A 135 6.59 10.24 -5.04
N SER A 136 5.46 10.94 -4.96
CA SER A 136 4.48 10.62 -3.93
C SER A 136 3.83 9.27 -4.25
N GLU A 137 3.26 8.61 -3.25
CA GLU A 137 2.53 7.35 -3.43
C GLU A 137 1.38 7.51 -4.44
N ALA A 138 0.67 8.63 -4.37
CA ALA A 138 -0.40 8.94 -5.32
C ALA A 138 0.09 8.99 -6.78
N GLU A 139 1.22 9.65 -7.04
CA GLU A 139 1.80 9.68 -8.38
C GLU A 139 2.29 8.29 -8.81
N LEU A 140 2.86 7.51 -7.88
CA LEU A 140 3.32 6.15 -8.16
C LEU A 140 2.14 5.26 -8.54
N HIS A 141 1.03 5.30 -7.78
CA HIS A 141 -0.19 4.54 -8.11
C HIS A 141 -0.79 4.97 -9.45
N CYS A 142 -0.82 6.28 -9.75
CA CYS A 142 -1.25 6.74 -11.07
C CYS A 142 -0.41 6.14 -12.19
N ARG A 143 0.92 6.09 -12.04
CA ARG A 143 1.82 5.49 -13.04
C ARG A 143 1.62 3.99 -13.20
N LEU A 144 1.38 3.28 -12.10
CA LEU A 144 1.08 1.84 -12.15
C LEU A 144 -0.25 1.58 -12.89
N LEU A 145 -1.29 2.36 -12.61
CA LEU A 145 -2.59 2.23 -13.28
C LEU A 145 -2.52 2.63 -14.77
N GLU A 146 -1.74 3.66 -15.11
CA GLU A 146 -1.46 4.03 -16.50
C GLU A 146 -0.77 2.89 -17.25
N ALA A 147 0.25 2.27 -16.63
CA ALA A 147 0.96 1.14 -17.22
C ALA A 147 0.07 -0.09 -17.42
N LEU A 148 -0.96 -0.27 -16.59
CA LEU A 148 -1.95 -1.32 -16.72
C LEU A 148 -3.07 -0.98 -17.73
N GLY A 149 -3.12 0.27 -18.23
CA GLY A 149 -4.17 0.72 -19.13
C GLY A 149 -5.52 1.01 -18.44
N GLU A 150 -5.53 1.06 -17.11
CA GLU A 150 -6.74 1.25 -16.29
C GLU A 150 -7.07 2.72 -16.01
N LEU A 151 -6.15 3.63 -16.34
CA LEU A 151 -6.32 5.06 -16.10
C LEU A 151 -6.21 5.85 -17.40
N PRO A 152 -7.22 6.69 -17.75
CA PRO A 152 -7.12 7.55 -18.91
C PRO A 152 -6.03 8.61 -18.72
N ALA A 153 -5.17 8.76 -19.71
CA ALA A 153 -3.98 9.62 -19.62
C ALA A 153 -4.30 11.12 -19.50
N GLU A 154 -5.39 11.59 -20.15
CA GLU A 154 -5.69 13.04 -20.25
C GLU A 154 -5.96 13.73 -18.91
N PRO A 155 -6.83 13.25 -18.00
CA PRO A 155 -7.06 13.92 -16.72
C PRO A 155 -5.80 14.00 -15.87
N ILE A 156 -4.98 12.95 -15.89
CA ILE A 156 -3.74 12.88 -15.12
C ILE A 156 -2.68 13.82 -15.68
N ALA A 157 -2.58 13.93 -17.00
CA ALA A 157 -1.68 14.90 -17.65
C ALA A 157 -2.04 16.34 -17.27
N ALA A 158 -3.33 16.68 -17.23
CA ALA A 158 -3.82 17.98 -16.81
C ALA A 158 -3.45 18.29 -15.34
N LEU A 159 -3.65 17.33 -14.43
CA LEU A 159 -3.27 17.46 -13.03
C LEU A 159 -1.76 17.65 -12.86
N ARG A 160 -0.94 16.86 -13.57
CA ARG A 160 0.53 16.99 -13.56
C ARG A 160 0.99 18.34 -14.09
N ALA A 161 0.34 18.86 -15.14
CA ALA A 161 0.64 20.18 -15.68
C ALA A 161 0.30 21.30 -14.66
N ALA A 162 -0.89 21.25 -14.06
CA ALA A 162 -1.32 22.19 -13.02
C ALA A 162 -0.37 22.15 -11.81
N TRP A 163 0.09 20.99 -11.40
CA TRP A 163 1.05 20.85 -10.32
C TRP A 163 2.40 21.50 -10.64
N LYS A 164 2.94 21.29 -11.86
CA LYS A 164 4.19 21.90 -12.31
C LYS A 164 4.11 23.42 -12.39
N GLU A 165 2.95 23.97 -12.71
CA GLU A 165 2.69 25.41 -12.73
C GLU A 165 2.46 26.02 -11.36
N GLY A 166 2.51 25.23 -10.27
CA GLY A 166 2.27 25.67 -8.91
C GLY A 166 0.81 26.03 -8.62
N ARG A 167 -0.09 25.70 -9.52
CA ARG A 167 -1.52 25.83 -9.30
C ARG A 167 -1.96 24.65 -8.43
N GLN A 168 -2.51 24.96 -7.27
CA GLN A 168 -3.19 23.96 -6.46
C GLN A 168 -4.54 23.68 -7.12
N ALA A 169 -4.71 22.46 -7.60
CA ALA A 169 -6.01 21.98 -8.06
C ALA A 169 -6.89 21.66 -6.86
#